data_c72db50f69a0db3cf73214d05ee21def
#
_entry.id   c72db50f69a0db3cf73214d05ee21def
#
_cell.length_a   1.000
_cell.length_b   1.000
_cell.length_c   1.000
_cell.angle_alpha   90.00
_cell.angle_beta   90.00
_cell.angle_gamma   90.00
#
_symmetry.space_group_name_H-M   'P 1'
#
loop_
_entity.id
_entity.type
_entity.pdbx_description
1 polymer ?
#
loop_
_entity_poly.entity_id
_entity_poly.type
_entity_poly.pdbx_seq_one_letter_code
_entity_poly.pdbx_strand_id
1 'polypeptide(L)'
;MPKTENEKGFVDVINGRYKPKGVFHIPEANSPIFNKDTGKLAGITNPRDMTYMHSYGGEAPFFEGLGKGKLMASRCDNDKCDSKGSIYQPFRIYCPDCLRKNTIIDMTDLAKTTAKIHSYIVTHRSGAFNSLPMPIKFINVEFDGVVTILMSVLAVGDPEFDKKVVPIFNTKSPTYTITDLRFVVEGTSESELPDGFTY
;
A
#
# COMPACT_ATOMS: atom_id res chain seq x y z
N MET A 1 -38.31 -13.29 -8.51
CA MET A 1 -38.37 -11.95 -7.87
C MET A 1 -37.31 -11.09 -8.55
N PRO A 2 -37.62 -9.91 -9.07
CA PRO A 2 -36.61 -9.02 -9.61
C PRO A 2 -35.68 -8.60 -8.48
N LYS A 3 -34.37 -8.79 -8.67
CA LYS A 3 -33.37 -8.26 -7.74
C LYS A 3 -33.47 -6.75 -7.78
N THR A 4 -33.82 -6.14 -6.65
CA THR A 4 -33.74 -4.70 -6.48
C THR A 4 -32.30 -4.27 -6.77
N GLU A 5 -32.14 -3.44 -7.79
CA GLU A 5 -30.89 -2.77 -8.10
C GLU A 5 -30.40 -2.01 -6.86
N ASN A 6 -29.10 -2.15 -6.55
CA ASN A 6 -28.29 -1.18 -5.80
C ASN A 6 -28.08 -1.32 -4.29
N GLU A 7 -28.04 -2.50 -3.72
CA GLU A 7 -27.25 -2.60 -2.49
C GLU A 7 -25.79 -2.92 -2.84
N LYS A 8 -24.95 -1.90 -2.80
CA LYS A 8 -23.49 -2.06 -2.95
C LYS A 8 -22.98 -3.05 -1.90
N GLY A 9 -22.18 -4.01 -2.32
CA GLY A 9 -21.61 -5.00 -1.42
C GLY A 9 -20.77 -4.37 -0.31
N PHE A 10 -20.93 -4.86 0.90
CA PHE A 10 -20.16 -4.47 2.06
C PHE A 10 -19.85 -5.68 2.94
N VAL A 11 -18.92 -5.53 3.88
CA VAL A 11 -18.49 -6.61 4.77
C VAL A 11 -18.62 -6.18 6.21
N ASP A 12 -19.37 -6.95 7.00
CA ASP A 12 -19.38 -6.84 8.45
C ASP A 12 -18.30 -7.72 9.08
N VAL A 13 -17.74 -7.25 10.19
CA VAL A 13 -16.87 -8.06 11.03
C VAL A 13 -17.59 -8.34 12.36
N ILE A 14 -17.99 -9.60 12.56
CA ILE A 14 -18.72 -10.03 13.75
C ILE A 14 -17.91 -11.13 14.44
N ASN A 15 -17.48 -10.90 15.67
CA ASN A 15 -16.64 -11.83 16.44
C ASN A 15 -15.39 -12.28 15.66
N GLY A 16 -14.71 -11.34 14.98
CA GLY A 16 -13.52 -11.61 14.18
C GLY A 16 -13.77 -12.36 12.87
N ARG A 17 -15.02 -12.59 12.48
CA ARG A 17 -15.38 -13.24 11.20
C ARG A 17 -15.94 -12.25 10.21
N TYR A 18 -15.41 -12.27 8.99
CA TYR A 18 -15.87 -11.46 7.88
C TYR A 18 -17.18 -12.03 7.31
N LYS A 19 -18.20 -11.21 7.22
CA LYS A 19 -19.53 -11.57 6.68
C LYS A 19 -19.89 -10.63 5.52
N PRO A 20 -19.68 -11.07 4.26
CA PRO A 20 -20.08 -10.28 3.10
C PRO A 20 -21.61 -10.22 2.96
N LYS A 21 -22.11 -9.06 2.58
CA LYS A 21 -23.53 -8.78 2.30
C LYS A 21 -23.67 -7.93 1.05
N GLY A 22 -24.82 -8.01 0.39
CA GLY A 22 -25.11 -7.24 -0.82
C GLY A 22 -24.47 -7.80 -2.08
N VAL A 23 -24.43 -7.00 -3.13
CA VAL A 23 -23.88 -7.37 -4.45
C VAL A 23 -22.58 -6.61 -4.66
N PHE A 24 -21.45 -7.33 -4.83
CA PHE A 24 -20.16 -6.71 -5.11
C PHE A 24 -20.02 -6.41 -6.59
N HIS A 25 -20.24 -7.41 -7.43
CA HIS A 25 -20.24 -7.29 -8.88
C HIS A 25 -20.94 -8.50 -9.52
N ILE A 26 -21.48 -8.33 -10.70
CA ILE A 26 -22.03 -9.42 -11.51
C ILE A 26 -21.13 -9.57 -12.73
N PRO A 27 -20.41 -10.69 -12.87
CA PRO A 27 -19.55 -10.90 -14.01
C PRO A 27 -20.34 -10.98 -15.31
N GLU A 28 -19.74 -10.56 -16.40
CA GLU A 28 -20.31 -10.72 -17.74
C GLU A 28 -20.48 -12.21 -18.10
N ALA A 29 -21.37 -12.48 -19.02
CA ALA A 29 -21.55 -13.83 -19.55
C ALA A 29 -20.34 -14.29 -20.35
N ASN A 30 -20.09 -15.61 -20.40
CA ASN A 30 -19.10 -16.20 -21.27
C ASN A 30 -19.41 -15.85 -22.73
N SER A 31 -18.39 -15.55 -23.52
CA SER A 31 -18.49 -15.23 -24.94
C SER A 31 -17.55 -16.10 -25.77
N PRO A 32 -17.98 -16.60 -26.93
CA PRO A 32 -17.12 -17.40 -27.79
C PRO A 32 -16.04 -16.55 -28.46
N ILE A 33 -14.87 -17.14 -28.63
CA ILE A 33 -13.74 -16.57 -29.36
C ILE A 33 -13.57 -17.37 -30.66
N PHE A 34 -13.63 -16.71 -31.78
CA PHE A 34 -13.42 -17.32 -33.10
C PHE A 34 -12.08 -16.88 -33.70
N ASN A 35 -11.40 -17.82 -34.35
CA ASN A 35 -10.22 -17.50 -35.15
C ASN A 35 -10.64 -16.64 -36.37
N LYS A 36 -10.02 -15.48 -36.53
CA LYS A 36 -10.39 -14.51 -37.57
C LYS A 36 -10.11 -15.02 -39.00
N ASP A 37 -9.09 -15.85 -39.18
CA ASP A 37 -8.67 -16.34 -40.50
C ASP A 37 -9.48 -17.56 -40.95
N THR A 38 -9.87 -18.40 -40.00
CA THR A 38 -10.55 -19.68 -40.31
C THR A 38 -12.02 -19.69 -39.96
N GLY A 39 -12.52 -18.72 -39.20
CA GLY A 39 -13.89 -18.66 -38.68
C GLY A 39 -14.23 -19.74 -37.67
N LYS A 40 -13.27 -20.58 -37.26
CA LYS A 40 -13.51 -21.70 -36.35
C LYS A 40 -13.47 -21.23 -34.88
N LEU A 41 -14.28 -21.88 -34.05
CA LEU A 41 -14.24 -21.66 -32.60
C LEU A 41 -12.84 -21.99 -32.07
N ALA A 42 -12.22 -21.04 -31.37
CA ALA A 42 -10.89 -21.15 -30.78
C ALA A 42 -10.93 -21.24 -29.24
N GLY A 43 -12.00 -20.72 -28.60
CA GLY A 43 -12.13 -20.74 -27.15
C GLY A 43 -13.32 -19.95 -26.67
N ILE A 44 -13.33 -19.65 -25.37
CA ILE A 44 -14.33 -18.77 -24.74
C ILE A 44 -13.64 -17.76 -23.81
N THR A 45 -14.25 -16.60 -23.65
CA THR A 45 -13.98 -15.77 -22.47
C THR A 45 -14.74 -16.36 -21.28
N ASN A 46 -14.16 -16.27 -20.09
CA ASN A 46 -14.82 -16.68 -18.86
C ASN A 46 -14.61 -15.55 -17.82
N PRO A 47 -15.39 -14.47 -17.92
CA PRO A 47 -15.28 -13.37 -16.96
C PRO A 47 -15.58 -13.88 -15.55
N ARG A 48 -14.72 -13.50 -14.61
CA ARG A 48 -14.88 -13.84 -13.20
C ARG A 48 -14.67 -12.60 -12.38
N ASP A 49 -15.57 -12.41 -11.44
CA ASP A 49 -15.38 -11.42 -10.40
C ASP A 49 -14.96 -12.12 -9.10
N MET A 50 -13.89 -11.61 -8.51
CA MET A 50 -13.37 -12.13 -7.25
C MET A 50 -13.18 -10.97 -6.29
N THR A 51 -13.93 -10.97 -5.20
CA THR A 51 -13.73 -10.04 -4.09
C THR A 51 -12.85 -10.70 -3.04
N TYR A 52 -11.64 -10.16 -2.88
CA TYR A 52 -10.72 -10.59 -1.83
C TYR A 52 -10.93 -9.77 -0.57
N MET A 53 -11.03 -10.45 0.56
CA MET A 53 -11.03 -9.83 1.87
C MET A 53 -9.68 -10.11 2.55
N HIS A 54 -8.94 -9.04 2.82
CA HIS A 54 -7.66 -9.11 3.51
C HIS A 54 -7.80 -8.57 4.93
N SER A 55 -7.42 -9.38 5.91
CA SER A 55 -7.30 -8.90 7.29
C SER A 55 -5.90 -8.38 7.51
N TYR A 56 -5.77 -7.16 7.97
CA TYR A 56 -4.48 -6.59 8.39
C TYR A 56 -4.03 -7.13 9.75
N GLY A 57 -4.93 -7.71 10.55
CA GLY A 57 -4.59 -8.21 11.88
C GLY A 57 -3.91 -7.14 12.73
N GLY A 58 -2.71 -7.45 13.24
CA GLY A 58 -1.91 -6.52 14.04
C GLY A 58 -1.25 -5.37 13.26
N GLU A 59 -1.29 -5.40 11.93
CA GLU A 59 -0.75 -4.34 11.06
C GLU A 59 -1.77 -3.22 10.77
N ALA A 60 -3.04 -3.40 11.15
CA ALA A 60 -4.10 -2.41 10.93
C ALA A 60 -3.73 -0.97 11.38
N PRO A 61 -3.04 -0.75 12.53
CA PRO A 61 -2.62 0.58 12.95
C PRO A 61 -1.68 1.29 11.97
N PHE A 62 -0.86 0.55 11.20
CA PHE A 62 -0.01 1.12 10.17
C PHE A 62 -0.85 1.74 9.04
N PHE A 63 -1.79 0.98 8.47
CA PHE A 63 -2.63 1.46 7.38
C PHE A 63 -3.61 2.55 7.82
N GLU A 64 -4.14 2.44 9.03
CA GLU A 64 -4.96 3.49 9.63
C GLU A 64 -4.16 4.79 9.84
N GLY A 65 -2.89 4.67 10.23
CA GLY A 65 -1.95 5.79 10.38
C GLY A 65 -1.76 6.53 9.06
N LEU A 66 -1.54 5.82 7.96
CA LEU A 66 -1.35 6.42 6.64
C LEU A 66 -2.52 7.33 6.25
N GLY A 67 -3.76 6.88 6.45
CA GLY A 67 -4.96 7.69 6.19
C GLY A 67 -5.10 8.92 7.10
N LYS A 68 -4.33 8.98 8.18
CA LYS A 68 -4.26 10.11 9.13
C LYS A 68 -3.00 10.98 8.99
N GLY A 69 -2.20 10.75 7.94
CA GLY A 69 -0.95 11.47 7.72
C GLY A 69 0.18 11.05 8.67
N LYS A 70 0.16 9.80 9.14
CA LYS A 70 1.13 9.27 10.09
C LYS A 70 1.85 8.04 9.55
N LEU A 71 3.16 8.02 9.68
CA LEU A 71 3.98 6.84 9.41
C LEU A 71 4.25 6.10 10.71
N MET A 72 3.48 5.03 10.95
CA MET A 72 3.64 4.19 12.12
C MET A 72 4.75 3.16 11.87
N ALA A 73 5.63 2.99 12.85
CA ALA A 73 6.67 1.97 12.86
C ALA A 73 6.54 1.09 14.10
N SER A 74 7.39 0.10 14.21
CA SER A 74 7.44 -0.76 15.38
C SER A 74 8.85 -0.83 15.97
N ARG A 75 8.95 -0.92 17.30
CA ARG A 75 10.21 -0.94 18.03
C ARG A 75 10.26 -2.11 19.02
N CYS A 76 11.40 -2.76 19.07
CA CYS A 76 11.64 -3.77 20.11
C CYS A 76 12.04 -3.11 21.44
N ASP A 77 11.20 -3.27 22.46
CA ASP A 77 11.46 -2.72 23.82
C ASP A 77 11.78 -3.84 24.84
N ASN A 78 12.16 -5.05 24.38
CA ASN A 78 12.53 -6.13 25.26
C ASN A 78 13.97 -5.95 25.79
N ASP A 79 14.13 -5.73 27.10
CA ASP A 79 15.42 -5.54 27.76
C ASP A 79 16.42 -6.72 27.60
N LYS A 80 15.89 -7.91 27.28
CA LYS A 80 16.67 -9.14 27.10
C LYS A 80 16.94 -9.47 25.63
N CYS A 81 16.73 -8.52 24.73
CA CYS A 81 16.90 -8.73 23.31
C CYS A 81 18.10 -7.90 22.80
N ASP A 82 18.96 -8.50 22.01
CA ASP A 82 20.09 -7.80 21.39
C ASP A 82 19.64 -6.68 20.46
N SER A 83 18.43 -6.81 19.89
CA SER A 83 17.78 -5.78 19.08
C SER A 83 16.94 -4.78 19.87
N LYS A 84 17.12 -4.66 21.20
CA LYS A 84 16.42 -3.63 21.98
C LYS A 84 16.65 -2.25 21.39
N GLY A 85 15.57 -1.50 21.19
CA GLY A 85 15.59 -0.16 20.60
C GLY A 85 15.54 -0.15 19.09
N SER A 86 15.74 -1.29 18.40
CA SER A 86 15.66 -1.36 16.94
C SER A 86 14.26 -0.99 16.44
N ILE A 87 14.22 -0.07 15.49
CA ILE A 87 13.00 0.39 14.82
C ILE A 87 12.89 -0.32 13.47
N TYR A 88 11.70 -0.84 13.17
CA TYR A 88 11.40 -1.58 11.95
C TYR A 88 10.35 -0.82 11.10
N GLN A 89 10.69 -0.59 9.84
CA GLN A 89 9.82 -0.08 8.79
C GLN A 89 10.18 -0.76 7.46
N PRO A 90 9.31 -1.60 6.85
CA PRO A 90 7.87 -1.77 7.13
C PRO A 90 7.54 -2.26 8.54
N PHE A 91 6.34 -1.89 8.97
CA PHE A 91 5.80 -2.23 10.29
C PHE A 91 5.84 -3.74 10.56
N ARG A 92 6.33 -4.15 11.73
CA ARG A 92 6.39 -5.55 12.15
C ARG A 92 5.71 -5.75 13.50
N ILE A 93 4.77 -6.69 13.57
CA ILE A 93 4.04 -6.98 14.81
C ILE A 93 4.98 -7.53 15.89
N TYR A 94 5.94 -8.37 15.48
CA TYR A 94 6.86 -9.06 16.39
C TYR A 94 8.32 -8.74 16.02
N CYS A 95 9.17 -8.65 17.03
CA CYS A 95 10.60 -8.57 16.84
C CYS A 95 11.13 -9.86 16.19
N PRO A 96 11.97 -9.78 15.14
CA PRO A 96 12.50 -10.97 14.47
C PRO A 96 13.42 -11.79 15.35
N ASP A 97 14.10 -11.19 16.33
CA ASP A 97 15.12 -11.87 17.14
C ASP A 97 14.52 -12.51 18.39
N CYS A 98 13.68 -11.79 19.14
CA CYS A 98 13.13 -12.31 20.39
C CYS A 98 11.68 -12.77 20.30
N LEU A 99 11.02 -12.59 19.16
CA LEU A 99 9.64 -12.98 18.88
C LEU A 99 8.60 -12.36 19.83
N ARG A 100 8.98 -11.35 20.63
CA ARG A 100 8.03 -10.58 21.44
C ARG A 100 7.38 -9.51 20.60
N LYS A 101 6.14 -9.15 20.99
CA LYS A 101 5.39 -8.11 20.34
C LYS A 101 6.13 -6.78 20.48
N ASN A 102 6.30 -6.10 19.35
CA ASN A 102 6.90 -4.77 19.29
C ASN A 102 5.94 -3.69 19.80
N THR A 103 6.50 -2.60 20.25
CA THR A 103 5.77 -1.36 20.58
C THR A 103 5.53 -0.58 19.30
N ILE A 104 4.31 -0.10 19.12
CA ILE A 104 3.93 0.77 18.01
C ILE A 104 4.43 2.20 18.31
N ILE A 105 5.14 2.80 17.39
CA ILE A 105 5.63 4.19 17.50
C ILE A 105 5.24 5.01 16.28
N ASP A 106 5.04 6.29 16.47
CA ASP A 106 4.88 7.26 15.38
C ASP A 106 6.27 7.76 14.99
N MET A 107 6.70 7.50 13.75
CA MET A 107 7.98 7.95 13.22
C MET A 107 7.86 9.04 12.15
N THR A 108 6.71 9.69 12.06
CA THR A 108 6.41 10.66 11.01
C THR A 108 7.46 11.78 10.94
N ASP A 109 7.81 12.38 12.08
CA ASP A 109 8.79 13.46 12.13
C ASP A 109 10.20 12.97 11.77
N LEU A 110 10.57 11.77 12.23
CA LEU A 110 11.83 11.13 11.85
C LEU A 110 11.88 10.92 10.34
N ALA A 111 10.80 10.42 9.74
CA ALA A 111 10.72 10.21 8.29
C ALA A 111 10.79 11.52 7.51
N LYS A 112 10.13 12.58 7.96
CA LYS A 112 10.18 13.92 7.33
C LYS A 112 11.59 14.53 7.33
N THR A 113 12.41 14.20 8.30
CA THR A 113 13.74 14.80 8.47
C THR A 113 14.89 13.96 7.95
N THR A 114 14.76 12.64 7.91
CA THR A 114 15.89 11.73 7.65
C THR A 114 15.72 10.82 6.44
N ALA A 115 14.53 10.78 5.81
CA ALA A 115 14.28 9.89 4.69
C ALA A 115 15.16 10.22 3.48
N LYS A 116 15.81 9.20 2.92
CA LYS A 116 16.59 9.30 1.69
C LYS A 116 16.46 8.04 0.84
N ILE A 117 16.71 8.19 -0.45
CA ILE A 117 16.64 7.08 -1.41
C ILE A 117 17.87 6.21 -1.28
N HIS A 118 17.70 4.99 -0.77
CA HIS A 118 18.74 3.97 -0.74
C HIS A 118 18.97 3.34 -2.12
N SER A 119 17.90 3.03 -2.84
CA SER A 119 17.94 2.49 -4.20
C SER A 119 16.62 2.73 -4.93
N TYR A 120 16.62 2.59 -6.25
CA TYR A 120 15.41 2.83 -7.03
C TYR A 120 15.36 2.02 -8.32
N ILE A 121 14.16 1.89 -8.89
CA ILE A 121 13.91 1.37 -10.23
C ILE A 121 12.77 2.17 -10.89
N VAL A 122 12.96 2.50 -12.16
CA VAL A 122 11.91 3.14 -12.98
C VAL A 122 11.35 2.11 -13.95
N THR A 123 10.04 1.90 -13.93
CA THR A 123 9.37 0.97 -14.83
C THR A 123 8.33 1.67 -15.71
N HIS A 124 8.29 1.29 -16.98
CA HIS A 124 7.32 1.76 -17.96
C HIS A 124 6.20 0.75 -18.23
N ARG A 125 6.14 -0.31 -17.42
CA ARG A 125 5.07 -1.33 -17.48
C ARG A 125 4.48 -1.51 -16.09
N SER A 126 3.16 -1.39 -16.01
CA SER A 126 2.43 -1.76 -14.81
C SER A 126 2.12 -3.26 -14.82
N GLY A 127 2.06 -3.89 -13.65
CA GLY A 127 1.43 -5.19 -13.51
C GLY A 127 -0.09 -5.11 -13.76
N ALA A 128 -0.75 -6.26 -13.93
CA ALA A 128 -2.17 -6.34 -14.31
C ALA A 128 -3.14 -5.61 -13.36
N PHE A 129 -2.74 -5.37 -12.12
CA PHE A 129 -3.59 -4.74 -11.08
C PHE A 129 -3.04 -3.41 -10.57
N ASN A 130 -2.10 -2.80 -11.29
CA ASN A 130 -1.48 -1.57 -10.85
C ASN A 130 -2.20 -0.36 -11.46
N SER A 131 -2.71 0.51 -10.61
CA SER A 131 -3.37 1.77 -10.97
C SER A 131 -2.45 3.00 -10.88
N LEU A 132 -1.16 2.82 -10.55
CA LEU A 132 -0.22 3.94 -10.46
C LEU A 132 0.09 4.53 -11.84
N PRO A 133 0.22 5.86 -11.96
CA PRO A 133 0.59 6.51 -13.22
C PRO A 133 2.00 6.10 -13.66
N MET A 134 2.18 5.98 -14.97
CA MET A 134 3.48 5.60 -15.55
C MET A 134 4.26 6.83 -16.05
N PRO A 135 5.60 6.78 -16.00
CA PRO A 135 6.44 5.72 -15.45
C PRO A 135 6.33 5.64 -13.92
N ILE A 136 6.39 4.41 -13.37
CA ILE A 136 6.38 4.22 -11.93
C ILE A 136 7.82 4.29 -11.44
N LYS A 137 8.09 5.18 -10.51
CA LYS A 137 9.39 5.38 -9.86
C LYS A 137 9.35 4.70 -8.49
N PHE A 138 9.66 3.41 -8.43
CA PHE A 138 9.82 2.71 -7.15
C PHE A 138 11.12 3.13 -6.49
N ILE A 139 11.05 3.42 -5.21
CA ILE A 139 12.19 3.77 -4.37
C ILE A 139 12.22 2.90 -3.12
N ASN A 140 13.41 2.52 -2.71
CA ASN A 140 13.68 1.99 -1.39
C ASN A 140 14.18 3.12 -0.52
N VAL A 141 13.48 3.41 0.56
CA VAL A 141 13.75 4.53 1.45
C VAL A 141 14.37 4.02 2.74
N GLU A 142 15.48 4.62 3.13
CA GLU A 142 16.11 4.43 4.42
C GLU A 142 15.89 5.65 5.31
N PHE A 143 15.97 5.43 6.62
CA PHE A 143 15.77 6.47 7.65
C PHE A 143 16.85 6.29 8.72
N ASP A 144 17.31 7.38 9.30
CA ASP A 144 18.30 7.32 10.37
C ASP A 144 17.76 6.56 11.59
N GLY A 145 18.56 5.62 12.09
CA GLY A 145 18.19 4.80 13.25
C GLY A 145 17.12 3.72 13.01
N VAL A 146 16.67 3.53 11.78
CA VAL A 146 15.76 2.44 11.38
C VAL A 146 16.56 1.30 10.74
N VAL A 147 16.38 0.08 11.23
CA VAL A 147 17.21 -1.07 10.83
C VAL A 147 16.74 -1.76 9.54
N THR A 148 15.68 -1.27 8.92
CA THR A 148 15.07 -1.84 7.71
C THR A 148 14.81 -0.75 6.67
N ILE A 149 14.55 -1.18 5.44
CA ILE A 149 14.32 -0.30 4.28
C ILE A 149 12.86 -0.45 3.84
N LEU A 150 12.21 0.68 3.56
CA LEU A 150 10.83 0.73 3.09
C LEU A 150 10.76 0.93 1.57
N MET A 151 10.11 0.02 0.86
CA MET A 151 9.79 0.24 -0.55
C MET A 151 8.52 1.09 -0.69
N SER A 152 8.60 2.12 -1.52
CA SER A 152 7.48 3.02 -1.83
C SER A 152 7.61 3.58 -3.24
N VAL A 153 6.87 4.65 -3.55
CA VAL A 153 6.84 5.31 -4.86
C VAL A 153 7.25 6.77 -4.70
N LEU A 154 8.14 7.24 -5.58
CA LEU A 154 8.43 8.66 -5.74
C LEU A 154 7.37 9.28 -6.65
N ALA A 155 6.56 10.18 -6.08
CA ALA A 155 5.46 10.83 -6.79
C ALA A 155 5.90 12.05 -7.61
N VAL A 156 6.83 12.85 -7.08
CA VAL A 156 7.34 14.07 -7.73
C VAL A 156 8.87 14.08 -7.67
N GLY A 157 9.49 14.53 -8.72
CA GLY A 157 10.94 14.59 -8.89
C GLY A 157 11.54 13.34 -9.52
N ASP A 158 12.86 13.33 -9.69
CA ASP A 158 13.60 12.21 -10.26
C ASP A 158 14.42 11.49 -9.17
N PRO A 159 14.42 10.15 -9.18
CA PRO A 159 15.11 9.38 -8.16
C PRO A 159 16.62 9.39 -8.40
N GLU A 160 17.38 9.58 -7.34
CA GLU A 160 18.84 9.51 -7.28
C GLU A 160 19.24 8.87 -5.96
N PHE A 161 20.39 8.19 -5.92
CA PHE A 161 20.95 7.65 -4.67
C PHE A 161 21.20 8.77 -3.65
N ASP A 162 20.97 8.49 -2.38
CA ASP A 162 21.12 9.40 -1.24
C ASP A 162 20.29 10.69 -1.30
N LYS A 163 19.43 10.84 -2.30
CA LYS A 163 18.56 12.01 -2.44
C LYS A 163 17.55 12.05 -1.32
N LYS A 164 17.46 13.18 -0.64
CA LYS A 164 16.48 13.42 0.40
C LYS A 164 15.06 13.46 -0.16
N VAL A 165 14.16 12.78 0.52
CA VAL A 165 12.75 12.71 0.19
C VAL A 165 11.88 12.94 1.41
N VAL A 166 10.64 13.35 1.19
CA VAL A 166 9.69 13.63 2.26
C VAL A 166 8.44 12.78 2.03
N PRO A 167 7.92 12.10 3.06
CA PRO A 167 6.67 11.34 2.95
C PRO A 167 5.48 12.27 2.74
N ILE A 168 4.57 11.85 1.88
CA ILE A 168 3.26 12.44 1.66
C ILE A 168 2.19 11.37 1.80
N PHE A 169 1.01 11.77 2.25
CA PHE A 169 -0.06 10.85 2.64
C PHE A 169 -1.37 11.19 1.93
N ASN A 170 -2.08 10.17 1.45
CA ASN A 170 -3.42 10.34 0.90
C ASN A 170 -4.43 10.46 2.04
N THR A 171 -4.57 11.65 2.59
CA THR A 171 -5.45 11.93 3.73
C THR A 171 -6.87 12.31 3.32
N LYS A 172 -7.07 12.80 2.08
CA LYS A 172 -8.39 13.25 1.62
C LYS A 172 -9.28 12.09 1.15
N SER A 173 -8.68 11.03 0.62
CA SER A 173 -9.42 9.85 0.11
C SER A 173 -8.62 8.57 0.37
N PRO A 174 -8.37 8.21 1.63
CA PRO A 174 -7.53 7.08 1.98
C PRO A 174 -8.12 5.77 1.47
N THR A 175 -7.26 4.95 0.89
CA THR A 175 -7.59 3.60 0.41
C THR A 175 -7.28 2.53 1.45
N TYR A 176 -6.60 2.90 2.52
CA TYR A 176 -6.07 2.03 3.57
C TYR A 176 -5.12 0.96 3.02
N THR A 177 -4.36 1.30 1.98
CA THR A 177 -3.32 0.46 1.39
C THR A 177 -1.97 1.17 1.46
N ILE A 178 -0.90 0.44 1.12
CA ILE A 178 0.45 1.04 1.06
C ILE A 178 0.56 2.21 0.06
N THR A 179 -0.35 2.29 -0.92
CA THR A 179 -0.36 3.38 -1.91
C THR A 179 -0.81 4.72 -1.35
N ASP A 180 -1.34 4.76 -0.13
CA ASP A 180 -1.63 6.00 0.61
C ASP A 180 -0.36 6.68 1.13
N LEU A 181 0.79 6.00 1.05
CA LEU A 181 2.11 6.56 1.32
C LEU A 181 2.89 6.69 0.01
N ARG A 182 3.36 7.89 -0.27
CA ARG A 182 4.32 8.18 -1.34
C ARG A 182 5.40 9.11 -0.80
N PHE A 183 6.41 9.34 -1.61
CA PHE A 183 7.46 10.29 -1.31
C PHE A 183 7.59 11.31 -2.43
N VAL A 184 8.07 12.48 -2.08
CA VAL A 184 8.48 13.54 -3.02
C VAL A 184 9.90 13.97 -2.69
N VAL A 185 10.61 14.54 -3.65
CA VAL A 185 11.93 15.12 -3.39
C VAL A 185 11.78 16.29 -2.41
N GLU A 186 12.71 16.44 -1.47
CA GLU A 186 12.74 17.56 -0.52
C GLU A 186 12.66 18.91 -1.26
N GLY A 187 11.83 19.81 -0.78
CA GLY A 187 11.58 21.13 -1.40
C GLY A 187 10.46 21.15 -2.44
N THR A 188 9.79 20.02 -2.72
CA THR A 188 8.57 19.99 -3.55
C THR A 188 7.49 20.87 -2.90
N SER A 189 6.84 21.72 -3.69
CA SER A 189 5.77 22.59 -3.18
C SER A 189 4.46 21.83 -3.02
N GLU A 190 3.56 22.29 -2.13
CA GLU A 190 2.23 21.68 -1.94
C GLU A 190 1.40 21.64 -3.22
N SER A 191 1.59 22.62 -4.11
CA SER A 191 0.87 22.71 -5.40
C SER A 191 1.29 21.64 -6.41
N GLU A 192 2.42 20.97 -6.21
CA GLU A 192 2.94 19.89 -7.07
C GLU A 192 2.52 18.50 -6.57
N LEU A 193 1.92 18.42 -5.38
CA LEU A 193 1.51 17.14 -4.81
C LEU A 193 0.38 16.52 -5.63
N PRO A 194 0.35 15.18 -5.76
CA PRO A 194 -0.78 14.50 -6.37
C PRO A 194 -2.10 14.77 -5.63
N ASP A 195 -3.20 14.75 -6.36
CA ASP A 195 -4.52 14.93 -5.78
C ASP A 195 -4.77 13.98 -4.60
N GLY A 196 -5.30 14.54 -3.51
CA GLY A 196 -5.58 13.79 -2.29
C GLY A 196 -4.43 13.69 -1.30
N PHE A 197 -3.18 13.99 -1.73
CA PHE A 197 -2.00 13.90 -0.88
C PHE A 197 -1.69 15.21 -0.15
N THR A 198 -1.15 15.07 1.06
CA THR A 198 -0.68 16.16 1.94
C THR A 198 0.64 15.75 2.61
N TYR A 199 1.38 16.72 3.12
CA TYR A 199 2.56 16.51 3.97
C TYR A 199 2.22 15.97 5.35
#